data_b95fe3d9fd1d6cd8c799c00531f01199
#
_entry.id   b95fe3d9fd1d6cd8c799c00531f01199
#
_cell.length_a   1.000
_cell.length_b   1.000
_cell.length_c   1.000
_cell.angle_alpha   90.00
_cell.angle_beta   90.00
_cell.angle_gamma   90.00
#
_symmetry.space_group_name_H-M   'P 1'
#
loop_
_entity.id
_entity.type
_entity.pdbx_description
1 polymer ?
#
loop_
_entity_poly.entity_id
_entity_poly.type
_entity_poly.pdbx_seq_one_letter_code
_entity_poly.pdbx_strand_id
1 'polypeptide(L)'
;KHHQFVTQRDSTDADIQNFLKENSLQVQSNYHVVDDLSTIALVEKGFGICLMPKLVMTDIPYKVDSYPTKPPASRIIGLAAMNPNFMAPAVRTMFNHIVDKYQENEFKK
;
A
#
# COMPACT_ATOMS: atom_id res chain seq x y z
N LYS A 1 -4.34 -21.00 -3.31
CA LYS A 1 -3.36 -22.09 -3.32
C LYS A 1 -2.45 -22.05 -4.52
N HIS A 2 -3.00 -22.00 -5.74
CA HIS A 2 -2.23 -22.04 -6.98
C HIS A 2 -2.62 -20.89 -7.89
N HIS A 3 -2.83 -19.73 -7.29
CA HIS A 3 -3.15 -18.54 -8.08
C HIS A 3 -1.89 -17.83 -8.50
N GLN A 4 -1.91 -17.33 -9.73
CA GLN A 4 -0.87 -16.48 -10.24
C GLN A 4 -0.90 -15.14 -9.51
N PHE A 5 0.26 -14.66 -9.07
CA PHE A 5 0.36 -13.35 -8.45
C PHE A 5 0.78 -12.31 -9.48
N VAL A 6 0.24 -11.10 -9.33
CA VAL A 6 0.71 -9.91 -10.02
C VAL A 6 1.47 -9.10 -9.00
N THR A 7 2.77 -8.92 -9.20
CA THR A 7 3.63 -8.20 -8.25
C THR A 7 4.14 -6.91 -8.87
N GLN A 8 4.52 -5.98 -8.00
CA GLN A 8 5.22 -4.77 -8.42
C GLN A 8 6.72 -5.02 -8.43
N ARG A 9 7.47 -4.10 -9.03
CA ARG A 9 8.91 -4.16 -9.03
C ARG A 9 9.47 -4.08 -7.62
N ASP A 10 10.60 -4.72 -7.41
CA ASP A 10 11.35 -4.64 -6.17
C ASP A 10 11.55 -3.19 -5.76
N SER A 11 11.54 -2.92 -4.49
CA SER A 11 11.66 -1.62 -3.84
C SER A 11 10.40 -0.75 -3.80
N THR A 12 9.39 -1.01 -4.62
CA THR A 12 8.13 -0.25 -4.53
C THR A 12 7.11 -0.87 -3.57
N ASP A 13 7.24 -2.17 -3.33
CA ASP A 13 6.34 -2.92 -2.46
C ASP A 13 7.08 -3.70 -1.37
N ALA A 14 8.14 -3.12 -0.83
CA ALA A 14 8.98 -3.79 0.17
C ALA A 14 8.19 -4.33 1.36
N ASP A 15 7.19 -3.61 1.82
CA ASP A 15 6.33 -4.01 2.93
C ASP A 15 5.48 -5.25 2.57
N ILE A 16 5.01 -5.34 1.34
CA ILE A 16 4.25 -6.49 0.84
C ILE A 16 5.17 -7.70 0.75
N GLN A 17 6.37 -7.53 0.21
CA GLN A 17 7.36 -8.60 0.14
C GLN A 17 7.74 -9.11 1.53
N ASN A 18 7.93 -8.20 2.48
CA ASN A 18 8.21 -8.56 3.87
C ASN A 18 7.05 -9.34 4.50
N PHE A 19 5.81 -8.92 4.26
CA PHE A 19 4.64 -9.65 4.76
C PHE A 19 4.60 -11.08 4.23
N LEU A 20 4.82 -11.27 2.93
CA LEU A 20 4.85 -12.60 2.33
C LEU A 20 5.94 -13.46 2.93
N LYS A 21 7.11 -12.88 3.13
CA LYS A 21 8.27 -13.58 3.68
C LYS A 21 8.06 -13.99 5.14
N GLU A 22 7.54 -13.06 5.95
CA GLU A 22 7.25 -13.30 7.37
C GLU A 22 6.21 -14.40 7.57
N ASN A 23 5.29 -14.56 6.64
CA ASN A 23 4.25 -15.58 6.71
C ASN A 23 4.60 -16.85 5.91
N SER A 24 5.85 -16.96 5.46
CA SER A 24 6.34 -18.11 4.69
C SER A 24 5.52 -18.39 3.44
N LEU A 25 5.04 -17.34 2.81
CA LEU A 25 4.26 -17.43 1.59
C LEU A 25 5.17 -17.27 0.39
N GLN A 26 5.23 -18.31 -0.42
CA GLN A 26 5.94 -18.25 -1.69
C GLN A 26 4.90 -18.00 -2.79
N VAL A 27 5.12 -16.95 -3.54
CA VAL A 27 4.23 -16.59 -4.62
C VAL A 27 4.96 -16.69 -5.95
N GLN A 28 4.26 -17.17 -6.95
CA GLN A 28 4.77 -17.19 -8.32
C GLN A 28 4.17 -16.02 -9.08
N SER A 29 5.00 -15.27 -9.73
CA SER A 29 4.55 -14.13 -10.51
C SER A 29 5.28 -14.07 -11.84
N ASN A 30 4.51 -14.10 -12.92
CA ASN A 30 5.01 -13.85 -14.27
C ASN A 30 4.79 -12.40 -14.69
N TYR A 31 4.11 -11.61 -13.85
CA TYR A 31 3.74 -10.24 -14.16
C TYR A 31 4.32 -9.30 -13.12
N HIS A 32 5.19 -8.41 -13.57
CA HIS A 32 5.79 -7.39 -12.73
C HIS A 32 5.42 -6.03 -13.29
N VAL A 33 4.65 -5.27 -12.54
CA VAL A 33 4.15 -3.97 -12.98
C VAL A 33 4.73 -2.85 -12.13
N VAL A 34 4.63 -1.64 -12.64
CA VAL A 34 5.28 -0.49 -12.02
C VAL A 34 4.39 0.19 -10.97
N ASP A 35 3.07 0.16 -11.17
CA ASP A 35 2.16 0.94 -10.31
C ASP A 35 0.95 0.12 -9.84
N ASP A 36 0.25 0.68 -8.85
CA ASP A 36 -0.89 0.03 -8.21
C ASP A 36 -2.08 -0.12 -9.15
N LEU A 37 -2.39 0.91 -9.93
CA LEU A 37 -3.57 0.88 -10.81
C LEU A 37 -3.41 -0.15 -11.91
N SER A 38 -2.23 -0.26 -12.49
CA SER A 38 -1.93 -1.29 -13.50
C SER A 38 -2.03 -2.69 -12.91
N THR A 39 -1.57 -2.87 -11.67
CA THR A 39 -1.69 -4.14 -10.96
C THR A 39 -3.16 -4.53 -10.80
N ILE A 40 -3.98 -3.61 -10.34
CA ILE A 40 -5.42 -3.84 -10.12
C ILE A 40 -6.12 -4.11 -11.45
N ALA A 41 -5.75 -3.40 -12.51
CA ALA A 41 -6.31 -3.62 -13.84
C ALA A 41 -6.05 -5.04 -14.35
N LEU A 42 -4.85 -5.57 -14.13
CA LEU A 42 -4.53 -6.94 -14.49
C LEU A 42 -5.35 -7.95 -13.67
N VAL A 43 -5.55 -7.69 -12.39
CA VAL A 43 -6.40 -8.54 -11.55
C VAL A 43 -7.85 -8.53 -12.04
N GLU A 44 -8.38 -7.37 -12.41
CA GLU A 44 -9.74 -7.28 -12.98
C GLU A 44 -9.88 -8.14 -14.24
N LYS A 45 -8.84 -8.22 -15.05
CA LYS A 45 -8.86 -9.00 -16.30
C LYS A 45 -8.57 -10.48 -16.09
N GLY A 46 -8.40 -10.92 -14.86
CA GLY A 46 -8.22 -12.33 -14.55
C GLY A 46 -6.80 -12.85 -14.65
N PHE A 47 -5.81 -11.98 -14.71
CA PHE A 47 -4.40 -12.39 -14.79
C PHE A 47 -3.84 -12.93 -13.48
N GLY A 48 -4.51 -12.69 -12.37
CA GLY A 48 -4.04 -13.21 -11.10
C GLY A 48 -4.64 -12.47 -9.91
N ILE A 49 -3.96 -12.59 -8.77
CA ILE A 49 -4.31 -11.91 -7.54
C ILE A 49 -3.14 -11.04 -7.08
N CYS A 50 -3.41 -10.07 -6.24
CA CYS A 50 -2.35 -9.24 -5.66
C CYS A 50 -2.65 -8.91 -4.21
N LEU A 51 -1.62 -8.49 -3.48
CA LEU A 51 -1.75 -7.86 -2.18
C LEU A 51 -1.70 -6.35 -2.36
N MET A 52 -2.64 -5.66 -1.76
CA MET A 52 -2.74 -4.21 -1.95
C MET A 52 -3.18 -3.54 -0.65
N PRO A 53 -2.60 -2.39 -0.28
CA PRO A 53 -3.10 -1.64 0.87
C PRO A 53 -4.54 -1.19 0.66
N LYS A 54 -5.34 -1.28 1.71
CA LYS A 54 -6.77 -0.91 1.64
C LYS A 54 -6.98 0.52 1.14
N LEU A 55 -6.11 1.44 1.52
CA LEU A 55 -6.23 2.84 1.13
C LEU A 55 -6.14 3.01 -0.39
N VAL A 56 -5.31 2.21 -1.06
CA VAL A 56 -5.17 2.24 -2.52
C VAL A 56 -6.46 1.79 -3.20
N MET A 57 -7.25 0.95 -2.55
CA MET A 57 -8.47 0.39 -3.10
C MET A 57 -9.68 1.34 -3.03
N THR A 58 -9.49 2.53 -2.45
CA THR A 58 -10.55 3.52 -2.35
C THR A 58 -10.76 4.21 -3.69
N ASP A 59 -12.02 4.25 -4.14
CA ASP A 59 -12.44 4.96 -5.36
C ASP A 59 -11.71 4.51 -6.64
N ILE A 60 -11.36 3.23 -6.73
CA ILE A 60 -10.74 2.69 -7.95
C ILE A 60 -11.81 2.44 -9.03
N PRO A 61 -11.46 2.63 -10.33
CA PRO A 61 -12.40 2.42 -11.43
C PRO A 61 -12.47 0.96 -11.91
N TYR A 62 -12.05 0.00 -11.10
CA TYR A 62 -11.98 -1.40 -11.48
C TYR A 62 -12.87 -2.25 -10.60
N LYS A 63 -13.44 -3.30 -11.20
CA LYS A 63 -14.30 -4.25 -10.50
C LYS A 63 -13.47 -5.43 -10.03
N VAL A 64 -13.06 -5.40 -8.78
CA VAL A 64 -12.30 -6.48 -8.14
C VAL A 64 -12.87 -6.74 -6.75
N ASP A 65 -12.79 -7.98 -6.32
CA ASP A 65 -13.15 -8.37 -4.96
C ASP A 65 -11.93 -8.26 -4.06
N SER A 66 -12.13 -7.80 -2.83
CA SER A 66 -11.04 -7.71 -1.87
C SER A 66 -11.40 -8.42 -0.57
N TYR A 67 -10.41 -9.08 0.00
CA TYR A 67 -10.53 -9.87 1.21
C TYR A 67 -9.43 -9.50 2.19
N PRO A 68 -9.72 -9.44 3.50
CA PRO A 68 -8.67 -9.19 4.49
C PRO A 68 -7.67 -10.34 4.55
N THR A 69 -6.45 -10.01 4.94
CA THR A 69 -5.41 -11.02 5.15
C THR A 69 -5.54 -11.70 6.50
N LYS A 70 -5.03 -12.93 6.58
CA LYS A 70 -4.87 -13.66 7.83
C LYS A 70 -3.42 -14.15 7.90
N PRO A 71 -2.61 -13.69 8.87
CA PRO A 71 -2.95 -12.72 9.91
C PRO A 71 -3.18 -11.31 9.35
N PRO A 72 -3.89 -10.43 10.08
CA PRO A 72 -4.07 -9.06 9.64
C PRO A 72 -2.74 -8.32 9.61
N ALA A 73 -2.59 -7.44 8.63
CA ALA A 73 -1.40 -6.61 8.47
C ALA A 73 -1.80 -5.16 8.26
N SER A 74 -0.92 -4.26 8.65
CA SER A 74 -1.13 -2.84 8.46
C SER A 74 0.16 -2.15 8.03
N ARG A 75 0.01 -1.05 7.33
CA ARG A 75 1.12 -0.20 6.88
C ARG A 75 1.08 1.10 7.66
N ILE A 76 2.24 1.56 8.11
CA ILE A 76 2.38 2.84 8.77
C ILE A 76 2.80 3.87 7.72
N ILE A 77 2.04 4.94 7.61
CA ILE A 77 2.33 6.06 6.73
C ILE A 77 2.63 7.26 7.62
N GLY A 78 3.75 7.92 7.36
CA GLY A 78 4.18 9.05 8.17
C GLY A 78 4.60 10.23 7.32
N LEU A 79 4.74 11.37 7.99
CA LEU A 79 5.32 12.56 7.41
C LEU A 79 6.78 12.67 7.79
N ALA A 80 7.60 13.06 6.82
CA ALA A 80 9.02 13.27 7.05
C ALA A 80 9.42 14.68 6.60
N ALA A 81 10.24 15.33 7.39
CA ALA A 81 10.81 16.63 7.08
C ALA A 81 12.25 16.69 7.60
N MET A 82 13.10 17.42 6.88
CA MET A 82 14.50 17.52 7.28
C MET A 82 14.67 18.32 8.56
N ASN A 83 14.06 19.49 8.65
CA ASN A 83 14.12 20.32 9.84
C ASN A 83 12.88 21.22 9.92
N PRO A 84 12.00 20.98 10.94
CA PRO A 84 10.78 21.77 11.07
C PRO A 84 10.99 23.27 11.23
N ASN A 85 12.15 23.68 11.77
CA ASN A 85 12.45 25.09 12.00
C ASN A 85 12.75 25.85 10.72
N PHE A 86 13.08 25.15 9.63
CA PHE A 86 13.43 25.76 8.35
C PHE A 86 12.37 25.52 7.26
N MET A 87 11.18 25.09 7.65
CA MET A 87 10.08 24.95 6.70
C MET A 87 9.57 26.31 6.24
N ALA A 88 9.30 26.42 4.94
CA ALA A 88 8.57 27.56 4.41
C ALA A 88 7.18 27.63 5.08
N PRO A 89 6.60 28.84 5.25
CA PRO A 89 5.31 28.99 5.95
C PRO A 89 4.19 28.11 5.39
N ALA A 90 4.06 28.01 4.07
CA ALA A 90 3.04 27.18 3.45
C ALA A 90 3.25 25.70 3.75
N VAL A 91 4.50 25.24 3.70
CA VAL A 91 4.85 23.85 4.02
C VAL A 91 4.55 23.53 5.47
N ARG A 92 4.91 24.44 6.37
CA ARG A 92 4.61 24.28 7.82
C ARG A 92 3.11 24.21 8.08
N THR A 93 2.34 25.06 7.43
CA THR A 93 0.88 25.07 7.57
C THR A 93 0.29 23.73 7.12
N MET A 94 0.72 23.21 5.98
CA MET A 94 0.25 21.92 5.49
C MET A 94 0.69 20.77 6.40
N PHE A 95 1.96 20.78 6.84
CA PHE A 95 2.47 19.76 7.75
C PHE A 95 1.65 19.69 9.02
N ASN A 96 1.41 20.84 9.67
CA ASN A 96 0.63 20.91 10.89
C ASN A 96 -0.82 20.47 10.65
N HIS A 97 -1.40 20.85 9.52
CA HIS A 97 -2.76 20.45 9.17
C HIS A 97 -2.88 18.90 9.06
N ILE A 98 -1.92 18.28 8.42
CA ILE A 98 -1.92 16.82 8.27
C ILE A 98 -1.71 16.13 9.62
N VAL A 99 -0.78 16.63 10.45
CA VAL A 99 -0.56 16.08 11.79
C VAL A 99 -1.84 16.17 12.62
N ASP A 100 -2.47 17.33 12.65
CA ASP A 100 -3.70 17.53 13.43
C ASP A 100 -4.83 16.63 12.95
N LYS A 101 -4.96 16.47 11.64
CA LYS A 101 -6.02 15.66 11.04
C LYS A 101 -5.88 14.18 11.35
N TYR A 102 -4.66 13.64 11.36
CA TYR A 102 -4.43 12.21 11.47
C TYR A 102 -3.88 11.74 12.80
N GLN A 103 -3.56 12.64 13.71
CA GLN A 103 -2.99 12.29 15.00
C GLN A 103 -3.91 11.36 15.82
N GLU A 104 -5.22 11.61 15.79
CA GLU A 104 -6.18 10.75 16.48
C GLU A 104 -6.20 9.33 15.91
N ASN A 105 -6.00 9.17 14.62
CA ASN A 105 -6.02 7.86 13.99
C ASN A 105 -4.85 6.98 14.42
N GLU A 106 -3.73 7.58 14.80
CA GLU A 106 -2.58 6.85 15.29
C GLU A 106 -2.88 6.15 16.63
N PHE A 107 -3.69 6.77 17.48
CA PHE A 107 -4.02 6.26 18.81
C PHE A 107 -5.23 5.33 18.84
N LYS A 108 -5.94 5.15 17.74
CA LYS A 108 -7.15 4.32 17.66
C LYS A 108 -6.88 2.91 17.14
N LYS A 109 -5.65 2.50 17.12
CA LYS A 109 -5.28 1.17 16.66
C LYS A 109 -5.68 0.09 17.65
#